data_ae4116bfdf67e0cde8a9b1773c163c6b
#
_entry.id   ae4116bfdf67e0cde8a9b1773c163c6b
#
_cell.length_a   1.000
_cell.length_b   1.000
_cell.length_c   1.000
_cell.angle_alpha   90.00
_cell.angle_beta   90.00
_cell.angle_gamma   90.00
#
_symmetry.space_group_name_H-M   'P 1'
#
loop_
_entity.id
_entity.type
_entity.pdbx_description
1 polymer ?
#
loop_
_entity_poly.entity_id
_entity_poly.type
_entity_poly.pdbx_seq_one_letter_code
_entity_poly.pdbx_strand_id
1 'polypeptide(L)'
;EKRALSVRAAQPDVALKAKWLAELQSPRELKGLANQRAVMSGLFPSNQTALQLELLPQILHPLPDLSDTSDPYFLSSYTSLLLTAMCVERSSALMQKTLDEQAARLNSTASRFLREALQADRQCLALRSAQ
;
A
#
# COMPACT_ATOMS: atom_id res chain seq x y z
N GLU A 1 -10.54 -18.28 -5.06
CA GLU A 1 -11.65 -17.74 -4.30
C GLU A 1 -11.23 -16.57 -3.45
N LYS A 2 -12.01 -15.48 -3.48
CA LYS A 2 -11.64 -14.19 -2.86
C LYS A 2 -11.44 -14.29 -1.35
N ARG A 3 -12.34 -14.97 -0.66
CA ARG A 3 -12.27 -15.10 0.79
C ARG A 3 -11.03 -15.87 1.24
N ALA A 4 -10.72 -16.95 0.54
CA ALA A 4 -9.52 -17.73 0.81
C ALA A 4 -8.25 -16.92 0.55
N LEU A 5 -8.24 -16.12 -0.52
CA LEU A 5 -7.12 -15.24 -0.83
C LEU A 5 -6.90 -14.20 0.26
N SER A 6 -7.97 -13.58 0.74
CA SER A 6 -7.92 -12.58 1.80
C SER A 6 -7.35 -13.18 3.10
N VAL A 7 -7.82 -14.37 3.47
CA VAL A 7 -7.35 -15.08 4.68
C VAL A 7 -5.88 -15.47 4.55
N ARG A 8 -5.47 -15.96 3.39
CA ARG A 8 -4.07 -16.34 3.16
C ARG A 8 -3.14 -15.12 3.20
N ALA A 9 -3.58 -14.01 2.62
CA ALA A 9 -2.80 -12.77 2.63
C ALA A 9 -2.66 -12.20 4.04
N ALA A 10 -3.60 -12.47 4.93
CA ALA A 10 -3.60 -11.95 6.29
C ALA A 10 -2.66 -12.70 7.25
N GLN A 11 -2.02 -13.79 6.81
CA GLN A 11 -1.08 -14.50 7.66
C GLN A 11 0.10 -13.60 8.04
N PRO A 12 0.49 -13.57 9.33
CA PRO A 12 1.55 -12.66 9.80
C PRO A 12 2.96 -13.17 9.47
N ASP A 13 3.24 -13.33 8.20
CA ASP A 13 4.51 -13.84 7.67
C ASP A 13 5.04 -12.81 6.68
N VAL A 14 6.12 -12.12 7.04
CA VAL A 14 6.67 -11.03 6.23
C VAL A 14 7.14 -11.53 4.85
N ALA A 15 7.75 -12.71 4.79
CA ALA A 15 8.21 -13.27 3.52
C ALA A 15 7.04 -13.59 2.59
N LEU A 16 5.97 -14.15 3.14
CA LEU A 16 4.76 -14.44 2.37
C LEU A 16 4.10 -13.15 1.87
N LYS A 17 4.00 -12.14 2.72
CA LYS A 17 3.44 -10.84 2.33
C LYS A 17 4.28 -10.17 1.24
N ALA A 18 5.61 -10.29 1.31
CA ALA A 18 6.48 -9.76 0.28
C ALA A 18 6.24 -10.45 -1.07
N LYS A 19 5.96 -11.74 -1.06
CA LYS A 19 5.61 -12.48 -2.29
C LYS A 19 4.27 -12.01 -2.86
N TRP A 20 3.27 -11.77 -1.99
CA TRP A 20 1.99 -11.23 -2.44
C TRP A 20 2.16 -9.85 -3.09
N LEU A 21 2.98 -8.99 -2.50
CA LEU A 21 3.27 -7.67 -3.07
C LEU A 21 3.93 -7.80 -4.44
N ALA A 22 4.92 -8.68 -4.57
CA ALA A 22 5.59 -8.92 -5.85
C ALA A 22 4.60 -9.40 -6.91
N GLU A 23 3.68 -10.29 -6.53
CA GLU A 23 2.66 -10.81 -7.43
C GLU A 23 1.69 -9.70 -7.87
N LEU A 24 1.29 -8.82 -6.95
CA LEU A 24 0.44 -7.68 -7.29
C LEU A 24 1.11 -6.71 -8.26
N GLN A 25 2.41 -6.52 -8.12
CA GLN A 25 3.18 -5.58 -8.94
C GLN A 25 3.44 -6.11 -10.34
N SER A 26 3.52 -7.44 -10.49
CA SER A 26 3.75 -8.10 -11.78
C SER A 26 3.00 -9.43 -11.79
N PRO A 27 1.68 -9.39 -12.02
CA PRO A 27 0.84 -10.59 -11.85
C PRO A 27 1.17 -11.69 -12.84
N ARG A 28 1.40 -12.89 -12.32
CA ARG A 28 1.58 -14.11 -13.12
C ARG A 28 0.42 -15.07 -12.91
N GLU A 29 0.07 -15.35 -11.66
CA GLU A 29 -0.99 -16.25 -11.29
C GLU A 29 -2.21 -15.53 -10.75
N LEU A 30 -2.00 -14.44 -10.01
CA LEU A 30 -3.06 -13.65 -9.39
C LEU A 30 -3.64 -12.68 -10.42
N LYS A 31 -4.60 -13.15 -11.19
CA LYS A 31 -5.20 -12.36 -12.26
C LYS A 31 -6.62 -11.93 -11.91
N GLY A 32 -7.02 -10.81 -12.50
CA GLY A 32 -8.33 -10.23 -12.28
C GLY A 32 -8.36 -9.29 -11.09
N LEU A 33 -8.99 -8.13 -11.31
CA LEU A 33 -9.03 -7.06 -10.30
C LEU A 33 -9.68 -7.52 -8.99
N ALA A 34 -10.75 -8.32 -9.08
CA ALA A 34 -11.45 -8.77 -7.87
C ALA A 34 -10.56 -9.62 -6.98
N ASN A 35 -9.75 -10.52 -7.56
CA ASN A 35 -8.81 -11.34 -6.80
C ASN A 35 -7.67 -10.52 -6.24
N GLN A 36 -7.15 -9.59 -7.03
CA GLN A 36 -6.08 -8.69 -6.61
C GLN A 36 -6.54 -7.82 -5.43
N ARG A 37 -7.76 -7.29 -5.49
CA ARG A 37 -8.32 -6.49 -4.39
C ARG A 37 -8.54 -7.32 -3.13
N ALA A 38 -8.92 -8.59 -3.27
CA ALA A 38 -9.07 -9.48 -2.12
C ALA A 38 -7.74 -9.65 -1.37
N VAL A 39 -6.64 -9.82 -2.11
CA VAL A 39 -5.30 -9.88 -1.51
C VAL A 39 -4.94 -8.55 -0.85
N MET A 40 -5.13 -7.44 -1.55
CA MET A 40 -4.83 -6.10 -1.01
C MET A 40 -5.60 -5.84 0.29
N SER A 41 -6.88 -6.20 0.33
CA SER A 41 -7.73 -5.99 1.51
C SER A 41 -7.29 -6.84 2.70
N GLY A 42 -6.71 -8.01 2.44
CA GLY A 42 -6.31 -8.93 3.50
C GLY A 42 -4.89 -8.77 3.99
N LEU A 43 -4.01 -8.09 3.22
CA LEU A 43 -2.56 -8.09 3.49
C LEU A 43 -2.18 -7.52 4.85
N PHE A 44 -2.79 -6.40 5.24
CA PHE A 44 -2.37 -5.70 6.45
C PHE A 44 -3.55 -5.43 7.39
N PRO A 45 -4.00 -6.46 8.13
CA PRO A 45 -4.99 -6.23 9.19
C PRO A 45 -4.47 -5.20 10.19
N SER A 46 -5.38 -4.53 10.88
CA SER A 46 -5.03 -3.43 11.80
C SER A 46 -4.06 -3.84 12.90
N ASN A 47 -4.00 -5.12 13.25
CA ASN A 47 -3.07 -5.63 14.24
C ASN A 47 -1.70 -6.00 13.66
N GLN A 48 -1.47 -5.73 12.37
CA GLN A 48 -0.21 -6.05 11.69
C GLN A 48 0.47 -4.81 11.10
N THR A 49 0.25 -3.66 11.71
CA THR A 49 0.82 -2.39 11.25
C THR A 49 2.36 -2.44 11.22
N ALA A 50 2.98 -3.17 12.14
CA ALA A 50 4.45 -3.31 12.14
C ALA A 50 4.96 -3.99 10.88
N LEU A 51 4.25 -5.01 10.39
CA LEU A 51 4.60 -5.69 9.14
C LEU A 51 4.37 -4.78 7.93
N GLN A 52 3.30 -4.01 7.94
CA GLN A 52 3.02 -3.02 6.90
C GLN A 52 4.15 -1.99 6.83
N LEU A 53 4.60 -1.50 7.97
CA LEU A 53 5.69 -0.54 8.03
C LEU A 53 7.01 -1.14 7.53
N GLU A 54 7.27 -2.38 7.88
CA GLU A 54 8.48 -3.09 7.41
C GLU A 54 8.49 -3.21 5.88
N LEU A 55 7.33 -3.44 5.27
CA LEU A 55 7.19 -3.62 3.82
C LEU A 55 6.85 -2.32 3.08
N LEU A 56 6.71 -1.21 3.79
CA LEU A 56 6.33 0.06 3.17
C LEU A 56 7.26 0.48 2.02
N PRO A 57 8.59 0.36 2.13
CA PRO A 57 9.44 0.66 0.98
C PRO A 57 9.11 -0.18 -0.26
N GLN A 58 8.77 -1.46 -0.08
CA GLN A 58 8.38 -2.34 -1.18
C GLN A 58 7.03 -1.95 -1.77
N ILE A 59 6.13 -1.39 -0.95
CA ILE A 59 4.83 -0.91 -1.42
C ILE A 59 5.02 0.37 -2.25
N LEU A 60 5.87 1.28 -1.79
CA LEU A 60 6.06 2.60 -2.40
C LEU A 60 6.93 2.57 -3.66
N HIS A 61 7.97 1.74 -3.65
CA HIS A 61 8.97 1.74 -4.73
C HIS A 61 8.38 1.56 -6.13
N PRO A 62 7.39 0.69 -6.36
CA PRO A 62 6.87 0.48 -7.72
C PRO A 62 5.84 1.52 -8.17
N LEU A 63 5.46 2.48 -7.34
CA LEU A 63 4.41 3.44 -7.69
C LEU A 63 4.66 4.19 -9.01
N PRO A 64 5.90 4.66 -9.31
CA PRO A 64 6.13 5.32 -10.60
C PRO A 64 5.87 4.39 -11.78
N ASP A 65 6.34 3.15 -11.73
CA ASP A 65 6.11 2.19 -12.81
C ASP A 65 4.63 1.80 -12.92
N LEU A 66 3.97 1.62 -11.79
CA LEU A 66 2.54 1.32 -11.75
C LEU A 66 1.71 2.49 -12.31
N SER A 67 2.17 3.72 -12.10
CA SER A 67 1.52 4.90 -12.68
C SER A 67 1.50 4.85 -14.21
N ASP A 68 2.56 4.29 -14.80
CA ASP A 68 2.70 4.23 -16.25
C ASP A 68 1.95 3.04 -16.88
N THR A 69 1.85 1.93 -16.15
CA THR A 69 1.44 0.64 -16.74
C THR A 69 0.12 0.08 -16.24
N SER A 70 -0.33 0.51 -15.06
CA SER A 70 -1.54 -0.05 -14.45
C SER A 70 -2.79 0.69 -14.87
N ASP A 71 -3.93 -0.03 -14.90
CA ASP A 71 -5.19 0.64 -15.10
C ASP A 71 -5.59 1.45 -13.85
N PRO A 72 -6.45 2.46 -14.02
CA PRO A 72 -6.80 3.35 -12.89
C PRO A 72 -7.48 2.64 -11.72
N TYR A 73 -8.25 1.60 -11.98
CA TYR A 73 -8.95 0.87 -10.90
C TYR A 73 -7.98 0.06 -10.06
N PHE A 74 -7.01 -0.59 -10.70
CA PHE A 74 -5.95 -1.30 -9.97
C PHE A 74 -5.16 -0.33 -9.13
N LEU A 75 -4.70 0.76 -9.73
CA LEU A 75 -3.86 1.74 -9.04
C LEU A 75 -4.57 2.37 -7.86
N SER A 76 -5.84 2.72 -8.02
CA SER A 76 -6.67 3.26 -6.95
C SER A 76 -6.77 2.27 -5.79
N SER A 77 -7.04 1.00 -6.08
CA SER A 77 -7.14 -0.05 -5.05
C SER A 77 -5.81 -0.28 -4.36
N TYR A 78 -4.73 -0.39 -5.13
CA TYR A 78 -3.39 -0.59 -4.61
C TYR A 78 -3.02 0.50 -3.60
N THR A 79 -3.18 1.75 -4.00
CA THR A 79 -2.80 2.87 -3.14
C THR A 79 -3.70 3.02 -1.92
N SER A 80 -5.02 2.88 -2.09
CA SER A 80 -5.94 3.10 -0.97
C SER A 80 -5.97 1.94 0.03
N LEU A 81 -5.75 0.71 -0.43
CA LEU A 81 -5.82 -0.46 0.45
C LEU A 81 -4.48 -0.79 1.11
N LEU A 82 -3.35 -0.49 0.46
CA LEU A 82 -2.03 -0.82 1.00
C LEU A 82 -1.38 0.33 1.76
N LEU A 83 -1.85 1.55 1.58
CA LEU A 83 -1.30 2.74 2.24
C LEU A 83 -2.26 3.30 3.27
N THR A 84 -2.79 2.44 4.12
CA THR A 84 -3.59 2.86 5.27
C THR A 84 -2.69 3.52 6.32
N ALA A 85 -3.28 4.33 7.20
CA ALA A 85 -2.51 5.08 8.19
C ALA A 85 -1.80 4.13 9.16
N MET A 86 -0.50 4.30 9.28
CA MET A 86 0.33 3.53 10.22
C MET A 86 0.63 4.30 11.49
N CYS A 87 0.46 5.62 11.45
CA CYS A 87 0.50 6.48 12.62
C CYS A 87 1.87 6.52 13.31
N VAL A 88 2.95 6.52 12.52
CA VAL A 88 4.31 6.68 13.02
C VAL A 88 5.08 7.66 12.14
N GLU A 89 6.13 8.26 12.70
CA GLU A 89 6.91 9.25 11.96
C GLU A 89 7.60 8.63 10.74
N ARG A 90 8.05 7.39 10.86
CA ARG A 90 8.74 6.70 9.77
C ARG A 90 7.84 6.53 8.53
N SER A 91 6.58 6.16 8.72
CA SER A 91 5.67 6.02 7.57
C SER A 91 5.41 7.35 6.90
N SER A 92 5.19 8.40 7.68
CA SER A 92 5.02 9.76 7.14
C SER A 92 6.25 10.21 6.36
N ALA A 93 7.43 9.97 6.92
CA ALA A 93 8.69 10.36 6.28
C ALA A 93 8.92 9.61 4.95
N LEU A 94 8.64 8.32 4.92
CA LEU A 94 8.80 7.52 3.71
C LEU A 94 7.83 7.95 2.60
N MET A 95 6.58 8.22 2.96
CA MET A 95 5.58 8.70 1.99
C MET A 95 5.93 10.08 1.46
N GLN A 96 6.39 10.98 2.35
CA GLN A 96 6.81 12.33 1.95
C GLN A 96 8.00 12.25 1.00
N LYS A 97 8.98 11.40 1.32
CA LYS A 97 10.16 11.21 0.47
C LYS A 97 9.77 10.73 -0.93
N THR A 98 8.84 9.78 -1.00
CA THR A 98 8.35 9.27 -2.29
C THR A 98 7.69 10.38 -3.10
N LEU A 99 6.85 11.21 -2.47
CA LEU A 99 6.23 12.36 -3.14
C LEU A 99 7.29 13.33 -3.65
N ASP A 100 8.28 13.65 -2.82
CA ASP A 100 9.31 14.63 -3.18
C ASP A 100 10.20 14.13 -4.32
N GLU A 101 10.61 12.87 -4.28
CA GLU A 101 11.56 12.32 -5.23
C GLU A 101 10.93 11.83 -6.53
N GLN A 102 9.66 11.41 -6.47
CA GLN A 102 8.99 10.76 -7.60
C GLN A 102 7.82 11.57 -8.17
N ALA A 103 7.63 12.81 -7.73
CA ALA A 103 6.46 13.61 -8.13
C ALA A 103 6.27 13.66 -9.65
N ALA A 104 7.35 13.80 -10.41
CA ALA A 104 7.29 13.92 -11.87
C ALA A 104 6.87 12.60 -12.56
N ARG A 105 7.01 11.47 -11.88
CA ARG A 105 6.71 10.15 -12.43
C ARG A 105 5.39 9.57 -11.93
N LEU A 106 4.76 10.20 -10.93
CA LEU A 106 3.48 9.75 -10.41
C LEU A 106 2.34 10.38 -11.20
N ASN A 107 1.38 9.57 -11.64
CA ASN A 107 0.20 10.12 -12.28
C ASN A 107 -0.72 10.77 -11.22
N SER A 108 -1.79 11.44 -11.66
CA SER A 108 -2.69 12.15 -10.75
C SER A 108 -3.37 11.23 -9.74
N THR A 109 -3.69 10.00 -10.13
CA THR A 109 -4.32 9.02 -9.23
C THR A 109 -3.36 8.61 -8.11
N ALA A 110 -2.15 8.19 -8.45
CA ALA A 110 -1.14 7.79 -7.46
C ALA A 110 -0.77 8.95 -6.55
N SER A 111 -0.57 10.13 -7.13
CA SER A 111 -0.21 11.33 -6.38
C SER A 111 -1.28 11.70 -5.36
N ARG A 112 -2.54 11.68 -5.78
CA ARG A 112 -3.67 12.02 -4.91
C ARG A 112 -3.80 11.04 -3.75
N PHE A 113 -3.80 9.75 -4.03
CA PHE A 113 -3.97 8.76 -2.97
C PHE A 113 -2.78 8.72 -2.01
N LEU A 114 -1.56 8.93 -2.53
CA LEU A 114 -0.39 9.00 -1.66
C LEU A 114 -0.44 10.23 -0.75
N ARG A 115 -0.87 11.38 -1.26
CA ARG A 115 -1.08 12.57 -0.44
C ARG A 115 -2.14 12.37 0.62
N GLU A 116 -3.25 11.71 0.26
CA GLU A 116 -4.32 11.40 1.22
C GLU A 116 -3.83 10.46 2.31
N ALA A 117 -3.04 9.45 1.93
CA ALA A 117 -2.46 8.52 2.90
C ALA A 117 -1.51 9.24 3.86
N LEU A 118 -0.66 10.12 3.32
CA LEU A 118 0.26 10.92 4.13
C LEU A 118 -0.49 11.85 5.09
N GLN A 119 -1.54 12.49 4.61
CA GLN A 119 -2.36 13.37 5.42
C GLN A 119 -3.02 12.60 6.57
N ALA A 120 -3.58 11.45 6.28
CA ALA A 120 -4.20 10.59 7.30
C ALA A 120 -3.19 10.15 8.35
N ASP A 121 -1.97 9.81 7.91
CA ASP A 121 -0.89 9.40 8.80
C ASP A 121 -0.48 10.53 9.74
N ARG A 122 -0.32 11.73 9.20
CA ARG A 122 0.03 12.92 9.98
C ARG A 122 -1.07 13.33 10.96
N GLN A 123 -2.33 13.23 10.54
CA GLN A 123 -3.46 13.51 11.42
C GLN A 123 -3.50 12.51 12.59
N CYS A 124 -3.25 11.25 12.31
CA CYS A 124 -3.16 10.22 13.34
C CYS A 124 -2.05 10.54 14.34
N LEU A 125 -0.87 10.92 13.85
CA LEU A 125 0.26 11.30 14.70
C LEU A 125 -0.07 12.51 15.58
N ALA A 126 -0.71 13.53 14.99
CA ALA A 126 -1.09 14.73 15.73
C ALA A 126 -2.08 14.41 16.86
N LEU A 127 -3.04 13.53 16.60
CA LEU A 127 -4.02 13.12 17.62
C LEU A 127 -3.35 12.34 18.74
N ARG A 128 -2.40 11.48 18.42
CA ARG A 128 -1.66 10.73 19.46
C ARG A 128 -0.80 11.64 20.32
N SER A 129 -0.18 12.63 19.72
CA SER A 129 0.66 13.61 20.45
C SER A 129 -0.15 14.50 21.37
N ALA A 130 -1.44 14.69 21.08
CA ALA A 130 -2.33 15.54 21.89
C ALA A 130 -2.90 14.83 23.12
N GLN A 131 -2.72 13.51 23.23
CA GLN A 131 -3.24 12.72 24.36
C GLN A 131 -2.34 12.74 25.60
#